data_33365f18fb3cf746287748fdb654b3cd
#
_entry.id   33365f18fb3cf746287748fdb654b3cd
#
_cell.length_a   1.000
_cell.length_b   1.000
_cell.length_c   1.000
_cell.angle_alpha   90.00
_cell.angle_beta   90.00
_cell.angle_gamma   90.00
#
_symmetry.space_group_name_H-M   'P 1'
#
loop_
_entity.id
_entity.type
_entity.pdbx_description
1 polymer ?
#
loop_
_entity_poly.entity_id
_entity_poly.type
_entity_poly.pdbx_seq_one_letter_code
_entity_poly.pdbx_strand_id
1 'polypeptide(L)'
;MAPLIPLARSPESPEPSAPTIRGVSASPGTIDRTRAALRSGDFRKLVAIRLIGQCGDGFFQAALVASVVFAPEDQSTTVGLFKAYLIVALPFTVLGPFVGVFIDRWPRRAILTVAPLVKAALVGAALFDPTTEAWPFYAGTLLVISVNRFLLAAAQAVVPRLVPREDLLMANSIATVGGTVALLVGVFVGGRIVDAVGSSVPVVVVAGLSAVVASVIAGRMRSDLAPHTLPEAPELLRHEIRRVLVEFRDGVGRVVRTPRALGPITSITVDQIGQGVILTLSLVVFREEFGEGVGSFSNLIGAGGIGVLVGIATVGALEERFAKERIVAGAFVLGGATLLAVALVLTDVAILVAAGVVGLAFAWKKIPVDTIVQSSLPDGYRGRVFAAYDVFYNASRVVAAGLAIPMFPALGTRWSIAVVAIAFVLWAPVLPRWIGGRPALRIRFVEGGSAEERPVAIAWGDVVEPVDLLDERLDERDAERRRRLRLRLQDGTVLDVSRRLAGGEWEVDREREGPER
;
A
#
# COMPACT_ATOMS: atom_id res chain seq x y z
N MET A 1 34.63 -76.49 36.68
CA MET A 1 34.98 -75.28 37.42
C MET A 1 35.67 -74.32 36.45
N ALA A 2 34.96 -73.36 35.94
CA ALA A 2 35.51 -72.30 35.10
C ALA A 2 35.30 -70.93 35.86
N PRO A 3 36.31 -70.08 35.92
CA PRO A 3 36.19 -68.81 36.66
C PRO A 3 35.41 -67.73 35.95
N LEU A 4 34.57 -67.03 36.68
CA LEU A 4 33.80 -65.85 36.29
C LEU A 4 34.72 -64.68 35.99
N ILE A 5 34.60 -64.10 34.82
CA ILE A 5 35.25 -62.85 34.41
C ILE A 5 34.38 -61.69 34.92
N PRO A 6 34.91 -60.63 35.60
CA PRO A 6 34.15 -59.48 36.03
C PRO A 6 33.91 -58.53 34.87
N LEU A 7 32.64 -58.11 34.67
CA LEU A 7 32.21 -57.08 33.72
C LEU A 7 32.81 -55.72 34.08
N ALA A 8 33.56 -55.15 33.16
CA ALA A 8 34.09 -53.79 33.25
C ALA A 8 32.95 -52.76 33.20
N ARG A 9 32.93 -51.80 34.13
CA ARG A 9 32.05 -50.64 34.14
C ARG A 9 32.38 -49.74 32.96
N SER A 10 31.34 -49.43 32.14
CA SER A 10 31.41 -48.43 31.10
C SER A 10 31.64 -47.06 31.70
N PRO A 11 32.45 -46.17 31.08
CA PRO A 11 32.63 -44.80 31.57
C PRO A 11 31.32 -44.01 31.41
N GLU A 12 30.95 -43.31 32.47
CA GLU A 12 29.84 -42.38 32.53
C GLU A 12 30.04 -41.27 31.47
N SER A 13 29.06 -41.14 30.56
CA SER A 13 28.99 -40.04 29.62
C SER A 13 28.80 -38.73 30.41
N PRO A 14 29.50 -37.64 30.07
CA PRO A 14 29.27 -36.35 30.74
C PRO A 14 27.85 -35.84 30.47
N GLU A 15 27.15 -35.42 31.53
CA GLU A 15 25.86 -34.80 31.44
C GLU A 15 25.93 -33.59 30.49
N PRO A 16 24.92 -33.40 29.57
CA PRO A 16 24.87 -32.21 28.75
C PRO A 16 24.64 -30.98 29.67
N SER A 17 25.63 -30.11 29.73
CA SER A 17 25.52 -28.81 30.38
C SER A 17 24.29 -28.08 29.87
N ALA A 18 23.40 -27.65 30.77
CA ALA A 18 22.21 -26.88 30.49
C ALA A 18 22.55 -25.68 29.60
N PRO A 19 21.77 -25.40 28.54
CA PRO A 19 22.03 -24.23 27.71
C PRO A 19 21.85 -22.98 28.56
N THR A 20 22.94 -22.25 28.76
CA THR A 20 22.93 -20.92 29.36
C THR A 20 21.97 -20.07 28.56
N ILE A 21 20.85 -19.67 29.15
CA ILE A 21 19.90 -18.70 28.59
C ILE A 21 20.70 -17.41 28.44
N ARG A 22 21.26 -17.16 27.25
CA ARG A 22 21.78 -15.84 26.89
C ARG A 22 20.63 -14.89 27.06
N GLY A 23 20.83 -13.87 27.90
CA GLY A 23 19.84 -12.90 28.26
C GLY A 23 19.09 -12.42 27.01
N VAL A 24 17.77 -12.36 27.13
CA VAL A 24 16.89 -11.70 26.17
C VAL A 24 17.36 -10.25 26.09
N SER A 25 18.20 -9.95 25.08
CA SER A 25 18.58 -8.59 24.77
C SER A 25 17.28 -7.84 24.46
N ALA A 26 16.99 -6.80 25.23
CA ALA A 26 15.88 -5.90 24.97
C ALA A 26 15.86 -5.55 23.49
N SER A 27 14.71 -5.70 22.83
CA SER A 27 14.58 -5.38 21.41
C SER A 27 15.04 -3.93 21.20
N PRO A 28 15.97 -3.67 20.25
CA PRO A 28 16.53 -2.33 20.06
C PRO A 28 15.39 -1.34 19.82
N GLY A 29 15.46 -0.18 20.49
CA GLY A 29 14.46 0.87 20.38
C GLY A 29 14.34 1.40 18.94
N THR A 30 13.22 2.04 18.62
CA THR A 30 12.95 2.61 17.27
C THR A 30 14.11 3.51 16.79
N ILE A 31 14.72 4.28 17.69
CA ILE A 31 15.85 5.17 17.39
C ILE A 31 17.09 4.37 16.99
N ASP A 32 17.37 3.27 17.67
CA ASP A 32 18.55 2.45 17.38
C ASP A 32 18.40 1.72 16.04
N ARG A 33 17.20 1.22 15.71
CA ARG A 33 16.88 0.64 14.40
C ARG A 33 16.97 1.67 13.27
N THR A 34 16.51 2.90 13.51
CA THR A 34 16.66 4.00 12.56
C THR A 34 18.14 4.30 12.29
N ARG A 35 18.95 4.39 13.35
CA ARG A 35 20.41 4.60 13.21
C ARG A 35 21.08 3.43 12.51
N ALA A 36 20.68 2.19 12.78
CA ALA A 36 21.21 1.00 12.13
C ALA A 36 20.92 1.02 10.62
N ALA A 37 19.69 1.27 10.22
CA ALA A 37 19.32 1.39 8.80
C ALA A 37 20.11 2.50 8.09
N LEU A 38 20.32 3.65 8.73
CA LEU A 38 21.07 4.80 8.19
C LEU A 38 22.59 4.63 8.22
N ARG A 39 23.15 3.53 8.74
CA ARG A 39 24.60 3.26 8.67
C ARG A 39 25.06 3.00 7.23
N SER A 40 24.24 2.37 6.40
CA SER A 40 24.56 2.14 5.00
C SER A 40 24.64 3.46 4.22
N GLY A 41 25.81 3.76 3.68
CA GLY A 41 26.02 4.99 2.90
C GLY A 41 25.16 5.03 1.64
N ASP A 42 24.95 3.89 0.99
CA ASP A 42 24.10 3.82 -0.21
C ASP A 42 22.62 3.83 0.13
N PHE A 43 22.20 3.34 1.29
CA PHE A 43 20.82 3.52 1.77
C PHE A 43 20.52 5.01 2.04
N ARG A 44 21.46 5.76 2.65
CA ARG A 44 21.29 7.22 2.81
C ARG A 44 21.15 7.94 1.47
N LYS A 45 21.93 7.53 0.46
CA LYS A 45 21.78 8.07 -0.91
C LYS A 45 20.42 7.73 -1.50
N LEU A 46 19.93 6.49 -1.33
CA LEU A 46 18.60 6.09 -1.78
C LEU A 46 17.50 6.91 -1.12
N VAL A 47 17.58 7.14 0.19
CA VAL A 47 16.65 8.02 0.91
C VAL A 47 16.72 9.44 0.35
N ALA A 48 17.92 10.00 0.13
CA ALA A 48 18.08 11.33 -0.45
C ALA A 48 17.49 11.43 -1.88
N ILE A 49 17.75 10.44 -2.74
CA ILE A 49 17.15 10.34 -4.08
C ILE A 49 15.61 10.37 -3.97
N ARG A 50 15.05 9.62 -3.04
CA ARG A 50 13.61 9.53 -2.85
C ARG A 50 13.02 10.83 -2.32
N LEU A 51 13.63 11.45 -1.31
CA LEU A 51 13.17 12.72 -0.75
C LEU A 51 13.21 13.85 -1.78
N ILE A 52 14.35 14.01 -2.45
CA ILE A 52 14.55 15.05 -3.46
C ILE A 52 13.64 14.81 -4.68
N GLY A 53 13.56 13.56 -5.15
CA GLY A 53 12.70 13.19 -6.27
C GLY A 53 11.23 13.44 -5.98
N GLN A 54 10.73 13.00 -4.82
CA GLN A 54 9.33 13.20 -4.44
C GLN A 54 8.98 14.66 -4.11
N CYS A 55 9.92 15.42 -3.54
CA CYS A 55 9.75 16.86 -3.41
C CYS A 55 9.60 17.53 -4.79
N GLY A 56 10.45 17.16 -5.77
CA GLY A 56 10.33 17.60 -7.16
C GLY A 56 9.01 17.17 -7.81
N ASP A 57 8.50 15.97 -7.47
CA ASP A 57 7.17 15.53 -7.91
C ASP A 57 6.07 16.42 -7.35
N GLY A 58 6.19 16.85 -6.11
CA GLY A 58 5.28 17.79 -5.48
C GLY A 58 5.27 19.13 -6.21
N PHE A 59 6.43 19.69 -6.55
CA PHE A 59 6.53 20.90 -7.38
C PHE A 59 5.88 20.70 -8.74
N PHE A 60 6.12 19.57 -9.41
CA PHE A 60 5.49 19.25 -10.69
C PHE A 60 3.96 19.15 -10.58
N GLN A 61 3.44 18.54 -9.51
CA GLN A 61 2.00 18.46 -9.26
C GLN A 61 1.39 19.84 -9.01
N ALA A 62 2.06 20.73 -8.27
CA ALA A 62 1.61 22.11 -8.09
C ALA A 62 1.54 22.86 -9.44
N ALA A 63 2.56 22.70 -10.30
CA ALA A 63 2.55 23.25 -11.65
C ALA A 63 1.43 22.70 -12.51
N LEU A 64 1.17 21.39 -12.44
CA LEU A 64 0.10 20.72 -13.18
C LEU A 64 -1.28 21.25 -12.75
N VAL A 65 -1.51 21.39 -11.44
CA VAL A 65 -2.74 21.98 -10.89
C VAL A 65 -2.89 23.42 -11.39
N ALA A 66 -1.83 24.22 -11.34
CA ALA A 66 -1.83 25.59 -11.85
C ALA A 66 -2.22 25.65 -13.33
N SER A 67 -1.62 24.81 -14.15
CA SER A 67 -1.81 24.82 -15.61
C SER A 67 -3.15 24.24 -16.06
N VAL A 68 -3.72 23.27 -15.33
CA VAL A 68 -4.96 22.58 -15.75
C VAL A 68 -6.20 23.17 -15.07
N VAL A 69 -6.10 23.52 -13.78
CA VAL A 69 -7.27 23.92 -12.98
C VAL A 69 -7.42 25.44 -12.94
N PHE A 70 -6.30 26.14 -12.78
CA PHE A 70 -6.27 27.60 -12.60
C PHE A 70 -5.85 28.36 -13.87
N ALA A 71 -5.85 27.69 -15.04
CA ALA A 71 -5.60 28.36 -16.32
C ALA A 71 -6.65 29.46 -16.61
N PRO A 72 -6.23 30.61 -17.19
CA PRO A 72 -7.09 31.80 -17.31
C PRO A 72 -8.30 31.65 -18.22
N GLU A 73 -8.30 30.75 -19.20
CA GLU A 73 -9.32 30.67 -20.24
C GLU A 73 -9.83 29.25 -20.50
N ASP A 74 -11.14 29.12 -20.61
CA ASP A 74 -11.99 28.01 -21.15
C ASP A 74 -11.75 26.53 -20.73
N GLN A 75 -10.67 26.20 -20.03
CA GLN A 75 -10.33 24.80 -19.70
C GLN A 75 -10.90 24.28 -18.38
N SER A 76 -11.59 25.11 -17.63
CA SER A 76 -12.17 24.81 -16.33
C SER A 76 -13.45 23.98 -16.38
N THR A 77 -13.74 23.37 -17.51
CA THR A 77 -14.87 22.45 -17.59
C THR A 77 -14.58 21.18 -16.78
N THR A 78 -15.61 20.65 -16.13
CA THR A 78 -15.55 19.34 -15.43
C THR A 78 -14.92 18.26 -16.32
N VAL A 79 -15.04 18.37 -17.65
CA VAL A 79 -14.40 17.51 -18.64
C VAL A 79 -12.87 17.67 -18.66
N GLY A 80 -12.34 18.89 -18.53
CA GLY A 80 -10.90 19.15 -18.44
C GLY A 80 -10.30 18.50 -17.20
N LEU A 81 -10.97 18.62 -16.06
CA LEU A 81 -10.59 17.96 -14.81
C LEU A 81 -10.62 16.44 -14.94
N PHE A 82 -11.62 15.88 -15.61
CA PHE A 82 -11.67 14.45 -15.89
C PHE A 82 -10.48 13.98 -16.72
N LYS A 83 -10.13 14.72 -17.79
CA LYS A 83 -8.94 14.41 -18.61
C LYS A 83 -7.67 14.44 -17.78
N ALA A 84 -7.48 15.43 -16.90
CA ALA A 84 -6.34 15.51 -16.01
C ALA A 84 -6.26 14.32 -15.05
N TYR A 85 -7.38 13.94 -14.44
CA TYR A 85 -7.44 12.76 -13.58
C TYR A 85 -7.16 11.46 -14.32
N LEU A 86 -7.70 11.31 -15.53
CA LEU A 86 -7.45 10.14 -16.38
C LEU A 86 -5.95 10.00 -16.65
N ILE A 87 -5.27 11.10 -16.98
CA ILE A 87 -3.83 11.11 -17.27
C ILE A 87 -3.01 10.76 -16.04
N VAL A 88 -3.38 11.27 -14.86
CA VAL A 88 -2.69 10.95 -13.61
C VAL A 88 -2.89 9.48 -13.22
N ALA A 89 -4.10 8.94 -13.40
CA ALA A 89 -4.43 7.58 -12.96
C ALA A 89 -4.03 6.48 -13.96
N LEU A 90 -3.98 6.80 -15.26
CA LEU A 90 -3.70 5.83 -16.33
C LEU A 90 -2.36 5.09 -16.15
N PRO A 91 -1.23 5.76 -15.83
CA PRO A 91 0.04 5.06 -15.61
C PRO A 91 0.00 4.07 -14.46
N PHE A 92 -0.71 4.40 -13.39
CA PHE A 92 -0.84 3.51 -12.23
C PHE A 92 -1.69 2.28 -12.55
N THR A 93 -2.74 2.46 -13.35
CA THR A 93 -3.68 1.40 -13.70
C THR A 93 -3.10 0.47 -14.76
N VAL A 94 -2.51 1.05 -15.84
CA VAL A 94 -2.05 0.30 -17.01
C VAL A 94 -0.61 -0.20 -16.82
N LEU A 95 0.32 0.67 -16.40
CA LEU A 95 1.73 0.33 -16.31
C LEU A 95 2.08 -0.39 -15.00
N GLY A 96 1.32 -0.16 -13.92
CA GLY A 96 1.60 -0.72 -12.61
C GLY A 96 1.93 -2.22 -12.62
N PRO A 97 1.11 -3.08 -13.20
CA PRO A 97 1.37 -4.53 -13.24
C PRO A 97 2.62 -4.92 -14.04
N PHE A 98 3.03 -4.10 -15.03
CA PHE A 98 4.15 -4.43 -15.92
C PHE A 98 5.49 -3.86 -15.46
N VAL A 99 5.49 -2.91 -14.51
CA VAL A 99 6.72 -2.23 -14.04
C VAL A 99 7.75 -3.23 -13.53
N GLY A 100 7.32 -4.28 -12.83
CA GLY A 100 8.19 -5.34 -12.30
C GLY A 100 9.02 -6.03 -13.38
N VAL A 101 8.40 -6.36 -14.52
CA VAL A 101 9.06 -7.02 -15.65
C VAL A 101 10.28 -6.23 -16.18
N PHE A 102 10.16 -4.91 -16.23
CA PHE A 102 11.25 -4.04 -16.70
C PHE A 102 12.32 -3.83 -15.62
N ILE A 103 11.92 -3.71 -14.35
CA ILE A 103 12.86 -3.51 -13.22
C ILE A 103 13.78 -4.72 -13.05
N ASP A 104 13.28 -5.93 -13.28
CA ASP A 104 14.07 -7.15 -13.12
C ASP A 104 15.08 -7.36 -14.25
N ARG A 105 14.88 -6.71 -15.41
CA ARG A 105 15.76 -6.82 -16.59
C ARG A 105 16.90 -5.81 -16.62
N TRP A 106 16.71 -4.64 -16.01
CA TRP A 106 17.68 -3.56 -16.11
C TRP A 106 18.50 -3.41 -14.83
N PRO A 107 19.77 -3.04 -14.92
CA PRO A 107 20.57 -2.71 -13.75
C PRO A 107 19.86 -1.59 -12.96
N ARG A 108 19.47 -1.89 -11.73
CA ARG A 108 18.67 -0.94 -10.90
C ARG A 108 19.37 0.39 -10.72
N ARG A 109 20.72 0.39 -10.67
CA ARG A 109 21.52 1.63 -10.66
C ARG A 109 21.31 2.45 -11.93
N ALA A 110 21.30 1.80 -13.11
CA ALA A 110 21.03 2.48 -14.38
C ALA A 110 19.64 3.12 -14.39
N ILE A 111 18.63 2.40 -13.89
CA ILE A 111 17.27 2.94 -13.75
C ILE A 111 17.27 4.19 -12.87
N LEU A 112 17.88 4.11 -11.67
CA LEU A 112 17.90 5.22 -10.72
C LEU A 112 18.72 6.42 -11.23
N THR A 113 19.64 6.22 -12.20
CA THR A 113 20.44 7.28 -12.79
C THR A 113 19.80 7.86 -14.04
N VAL A 114 19.34 7.01 -14.98
CA VAL A 114 18.87 7.45 -16.30
C VAL A 114 17.42 7.94 -16.24
N ALA A 115 16.53 7.24 -15.53
CA ALA A 115 15.12 7.60 -15.51
C ALA A 115 14.85 9.01 -14.92
N PRO A 116 15.55 9.49 -13.87
CA PRO A 116 15.43 10.89 -13.46
C PRO A 116 15.87 11.90 -14.53
N LEU A 117 16.90 11.59 -15.33
CA LEU A 117 17.32 12.46 -16.44
C LEU A 117 16.27 12.52 -17.55
N VAL A 118 15.66 11.37 -17.90
CA VAL A 118 14.52 11.31 -18.83
C VAL A 118 13.37 12.17 -18.29
N LYS A 119 13.06 12.04 -17.00
CA LYS A 119 12.04 12.87 -16.36
C LYS A 119 12.40 14.36 -16.43
N ALA A 120 13.64 14.74 -16.12
CA ALA A 120 14.09 16.13 -16.22
C ALA A 120 13.95 16.69 -17.64
N ALA A 121 14.29 15.90 -18.65
CA ALA A 121 14.12 16.29 -20.05
C ALA A 121 12.64 16.47 -20.43
N LEU A 122 11.77 15.56 -20.02
CA LEU A 122 10.33 15.66 -20.25
C LEU A 122 9.71 16.89 -19.56
N VAL A 123 10.08 17.12 -18.29
CA VAL A 123 9.66 18.30 -17.53
C VAL A 123 10.19 19.57 -18.15
N GLY A 124 11.46 19.57 -18.62
CA GLY A 124 12.04 20.69 -19.34
C GLY A 124 11.36 20.97 -20.68
N ALA A 125 10.97 19.93 -21.42
CA ALA A 125 10.24 20.10 -22.68
C ALA A 125 8.88 20.80 -22.48
N ALA A 126 8.21 20.59 -21.34
CA ALA A 126 6.96 21.29 -21.00
C ALA A 126 7.13 22.82 -20.82
N LEU A 127 8.37 23.33 -20.67
CA LEU A 127 8.65 24.76 -20.62
C LEU A 127 8.63 25.43 -22.01
N PHE A 128 8.81 24.66 -23.08
CA PHE A 128 8.89 25.19 -24.45
C PHE A 128 7.53 25.24 -25.14
N ASP A 129 6.53 24.48 -24.66
CA ASP A 129 5.18 24.52 -25.18
C ASP A 129 4.16 24.58 -24.01
N PRO A 130 3.86 25.79 -23.52
CA PRO A 130 2.94 25.97 -22.39
C PRO A 130 1.47 25.84 -22.81
N THR A 131 1.14 25.51 -24.05
CA THR A 131 -0.24 25.35 -24.50
C THR A 131 -0.87 24.10 -23.88
N THR A 132 -1.70 24.32 -22.87
CA THR A 132 -2.34 23.24 -22.08
C THR A 132 -3.43 22.50 -22.85
N GLU A 133 -3.84 22.98 -24.01
CA GLU A 133 -4.88 22.36 -24.84
C GLU A 133 -4.37 21.27 -25.80
N ALA A 134 -3.06 21.30 -26.09
CA ALA A 134 -2.50 20.40 -27.06
C ALA A 134 -2.25 19.00 -26.46
N TRP A 135 -2.57 17.96 -27.23
CA TRP A 135 -2.26 16.56 -26.86
C TRP A 135 -0.80 16.34 -26.41
N PRO A 136 0.23 17.09 -26.88
CA PRO A 136 1.59 16.93 -26.39
C PRO A 136 1.75 17.21 -24.89
N PHE A 137 1.03 18.19 -24.33
CA PHE A 137 1.04 18.47 -22.89
C PHE A 137 0.55 17.26 -22.08
N TYR A 138 -0.55 16.69 -22.49
CA TYR A 138 -1.13 15.52 -21.84
C TYR A 138 -0.25 14.28 -21.98
N ALA A 139 0.32 14.05 -23.16
CA ALA A 139 1.24 12.96 -23.41
C ALA A 139 2.55 13.12 -22.61
N GLY A 140 3.11 14.32 -22.55
CA GLY A 140 4.28 14.65 -21.74
C GLY A 140 4.03 14.41 -20.25
N THR A 141 2.91 14.89 -19.72
CA THR A 141 2.48 14.67 -18.33
C THR A 141 2.34 13.17 -18.03
N LEU A 142 1.67 12.43 -18.91
CA LEU A 142 1.54 10.97 -18.81
C LEU A 142 2.89 10.28 -18.73
N LEU A 143 3.85 10.69 -19.58
CA LEU A 143 5.20 10.13 -19.57
C LEU A 143 5.96 10.47 -18.29
N VAL A 144 5.88 11.72 -17.80
CA VAL A 144 6.51 12.13 -16.53
C VAL A 144 6.00 11.28 -15.38
N ILE A 145 4.67 11.10 -15.28
CA ILE A 145 4.06 10.30 -14.22
C ILE A 145 4.44 8.81 -14.36
N SER A 146 4.52 8.30 -15.59
CA SER A 146 4.94 6.92 -15.88
C SER A 146 6.38 6.65 -15.44
N VAL A 147 7.30 7.57 -15.78
CA VAL A 147 8.70 7.50 -15.36
C VAL A 147 8.80 7.58 -13.84
N ASN A 148 8.00 8.44 -13.21
CA ASN A 148 7.98 8.55 -11.76
C ASN A 148 7.52 7.24 -11.08
N ARG A 149 6.46 6.61 -11.59
CA ARG A 149 5.99 5.31 -11.09
C ARG A 149 7.09 4.25 -11.19
N PHE A 150 7.79 4.22 -12.32
CA PHE A 150 8.90 3.30 -12.55
C PHE A 150 10.06 3.53 -11.55
N LEU A 151 10.42 4.80 -11.31
CA LEU A 151 11.44 5.18 -10.33
C LEU A 151 11.09 4.75 -8.90
N LEU A 152 9.84 4.97 -8.47
CA LEU A 152 9.39 4.60 -7.13
C LEU A 152 9.46 3.08 -6.92
N ALA A 153 9.04 2.30 -7.90
CA ALA A 153 9.10 0.84 -7.84
C ALA A 153 10.55 0.33 -7.85
N ALA A 154 11.42 0.91 -8.70
CA ALA A 154 12.84 0.57 -8.72
C ALA A 154 13.54 0.91 -7.38
N ALA A 155 13.23 2.07 -6.80
CA ALA A 155 13.77 2.47 -5.50
C ALA A 155 13.34 1.50 -4.38
N GLN A 156 12.09 1.04 -4.38
CA GLN A 156 11.60 0.03 -3.41
C GLN A 156 12.31 -1.32 -3.59
N ALA A 157 12.52 -1.76 -4.83
CA ALA A 157 13.20 -3.02 -5.13
C ALA A 157 14.70 -3.03 -4.73
N VAL A 158 15.29 -1.87 -4.48
CA VAL A 158 16.71 -1.73 -4.07
C VAL A 158 16.86 -1.83 -2.54
N VAL A 159 15.86 -1.45 -1.73
CA VAL A 159 15.95 -1.42 -0.26
C VAL A 159 16.49 -2.72 0.34
N PRO A 160 15.98 -3.93 -0.03
CA PRO A 160 16.44 -5.19 0.57
C PRO A 160 17.91 -5.52 0.29
N ARG A 161 18.54 -4.83 -0.67
CA ARG A 161 19.97 -5.02 -1.01
C ARG A 161 20.90 -4.07 -0.24
N LEU A 162 20.35 -3.04 0.38
CA LEU A 162 21.10 -1.98 1.05
C LEU A 162 21.10 -2.08 2.57
N VAL A 163 20.13 -2.82 3.13
CA VAL A 163 19.97 -2.97 4.58
C VAL A 163 19.74 -4.43 4.97
N PRO A 164 20.16 -4.86 6.18
CA PRO A 164 19.89 -6.18 6.71
C PRO A 164 18.38 -6.47 6.79
N ARG A 165 17.99 -7.76 6.74
CA ARG A 165 16.58 -8.18 6.81
C ARG A 165 15.85 -7.68 8.06
N GLU A 166 16.53 -7.63 9.19
CA GLU A 166 16.03 -7.15 10.48
C GLU A 166 15.65 -5.65 10.47
N ASP A 167 16.30 -4.84 9.61
CA ASP A 167 16.07 -3.41 9.49
C ASP A 167 15.14 -3.02 8.31
N LEU A 168 14.67 -3.99 7.50
CA LEU A 168 13.87 -3.74 6.29
C LEU A 168 12.58 -2.98 6.58
N LEU A 169 11.88 -3.33 7.66
CA LEU A 169 10.64 -2.64 8.05
C LEU A 169 10.90 -1.16 8.31
N MET A 170 11.95 -0.86 9.10
CA MET A 170 12.33 0.51 9.42
C MET A 170 12.81 1.27 8.18
N ALA A 171 13.63 0.64 7.35
CA ALA A 171 14.13 1.23 6.10
C ALA A 171 12.99 1.58 5.13
N ASN A 172 12.04 0.67 4.94
CA ASN A 172 10.85 0.92 4.12
C ASN A 172 9.98 2.04 4.69
N SER A 173 9.82 2.08 6.02
CA SER A 173 9.05 3.14 6.69
C SER A 173 9.71 4.51 6.49
N ILE A 174 11.03 4.63 6.71
CA ILE A 174 11.79 5.87 6.50
C ILE A 174 11.65 6.33 5.03
N ALA A 175 11.85 5.42 4.09
CA ALA A 175 11.78 5.76 2.67
C ALA A 175 10.37 6.16 2.23
N THR A 176 9.33 5.48 2.72
CA THR A 176 7.94 5.73 2.31
C THR A 176 7.36 6.97 2.99
N VAL A 177 7.45 7.06 4.31
CA VAL A 177 6.92 8.20 5.06
C VAL A 177 7.70 9.47 4.72
N GLY A 178 9.05 9.39 4.71
CA GLY A 178 9.88 10.52 4.34
C GLY A 178 9.58 11.02 2.92
N GLY A 179 9.43 10.11 1.96
CA GLY A 179 9.06 10.46 0.60
C GLY A 179 7.68 11.13 0.51
N THR A 180 6.68 10.61 1.22
CA THR A 180 5.33 11.23 1.26
C THR A 180 5.39 12.64 1.84
N VAL A 181 6.11 12.84 2.95
CA VAL A 181 6.32 14.17 3.54
C VAL A 181 7.00 15.11 2.54
N ALA A 182 8.05 14.64 1.85
CA ALA A 182 8.76 15.43 0.83
C ALA A 182 7.84 15.84 -0.34
N LEU A 183 6.97 14.93 -0.80
CA LEU A 183 5.95 15.21 -1.81
C LEU A 183 5.01 16.34 -1.35
N LEU A 184 4.46 16.20 -0.13
CA LEU A 184 3.53 17.19 0.43
C LEU A 184 4.19 18.56 0.59
N VAL A 185 5.45 18.60 1.06
CA VAL A 185 6.24 19.84 1.13
C VAL A 185 6.40 20.45 -0.26
N GLY A 186 6.72 19.62 -1.28
CA GLY A 186 6.85 20.10 -2.65
C GLY A 186 5.55 20.69 -3.21
N VAL A 187 4.40 20.03 -2.98
CA VAL A 187 3.07 20.56 -3.38
C VAL A 187 2.77 21.87 -2.68
N PHE A 188 2.96 21.90 -1.35
CA PHE A 188 2.65 23.08 -0.54
C PHE A 188 3.51 24.29 -0.93
N VAL A 189 4.84 24.11 -0.96
CA VAL A 189 5.78 25.19 -1.31
C VAL A 189 5.62 25.58 -2.78
N GLY A 190 5.43 24.59 -3.67
CA GLY A 190 5.22 24.83 -5.09
C GLY A 190 3.98 25.69 -5.37
N GLY A 191 2.85 25.38 -4.73
CA GLY A 191 1.64 26.19 -4.86
C GLY A 191 1.82 27.63 -4.39
N ARG A 192 2.55 27.83 -3.27
CA ARG A 192 2.87 29.17 -2.77
C ARG A 192 3.77 29.98 -3.70
N ILE A 193 4.74 29.31 -4.34
CA ILE A 193 5.61 29.96 -5.32
C ILE A 193 4.79 30.36 -6.55
N VAL A 194 3.88 29.49 -7.03
CA VAL A 194 3.02 29.81 -8.18
C VAL A 194 2.19 31.06 -7.90
N ASP A 195 1.54 31.15 -6.73
CA ASP A 195 0.73 32.31 -6.37
C ASP A 195 1.57 33.57 -6.21
N ALA A 196 2.75 33.49 -5.59
CA ALA A 196 3.61 34.64 -5.36
C ALA A 196 4.22 35.20 -6.65
N VAL A 197 4.54 34.33 -7.61
CA VAL A 197 5.22 34.69 -8.86
C VAL A 197 4.22 34.91 -10.01
N GLY A 198 2.99 34.37 -9.90
CA GLY A 198 2.00 34.40 -10.98
C GLY A 198 2.40 33.47 -12.18
N SER A 199 3.32 32.52 -11.96
CA SER A 199 3.82 31.62 -13.02
C SER A 199 4.22 30.27 -12.46
N SER A 200 3.92 29.19 -13.22
CA SER A 200 4.35 27.83 -12.91
C SER A 200 5.81 27.53 -13.31
N VAL A 201 6.45 28.38 -14.12
CA VAL A 201 7.81 28.17 -14.64
C VAL A 201 8.84 27.89 -13.54
N PRO A 202 8.93 28.67 -12.44
CA PRO A 202 9.91 28.41 -11.39
C PRO A 202 9.76 27.02 -10.75
N VAL A 203 8.54 26.57 -10.52
CA VAL A 203 8.28 25.27 -9.90
C VAL A 203 8.58 24.12 -10.84
N VAL A 204 8.36 24.28 -12.14
CA VAL A 204 8.75 23.31 -13.18
C VAL A 204 10.27 23.18 -13.25
N VAL A 205 11.00 24.32 -13.20
CA VAL A 205 12.46 24.33 -13.15
C VAL A 205 12.97 23.59 -11.92
N VAL A 206 12.43 23.85 -10.73
CA VAL A 206 12.81 23.16 -9.49
C VAL A 206 12.53 21.65 -9.61
N ALA A 207 11.40 21.25 -10.19
CA ALA A 207 11.08 19.83 -10.43
C ALA A 207 12.10 19.15 -11.35
N GLY A 208 12.50 19.81 -12.44
CA GLY A 208 13.54 19.31 -13.34
C GLY A 208 14.91 19.20 -12.66
N LEU A 209 15.33 20.27 -11.95
CA LEU A 209 16.60 20.28 -11.21
C LEU A 209 16.64 19.21 -10.12
N SER A 210 15.57 18.99 -9.40
CA SER A 210 15.48 17.94 -8.38
C SER A 210 15.72 16.54 -8.98
N ALA A 211 15.20 16.29 -10.18
CA ALA A 211 15.41 15.05 -10.90
C ALA A 211 16.89 14.89 -11.34
N VAL A 212 17.54 15.96 -11.81
CA VAL A 212 18.97 15.96 -12.13
C VAL A 212 19.81 15.67 -10.88
N VAL A 213 19.52 16.32 -9.76
CA VAL A 213 20.22 16.09 -8.48
C VAL A 213 20.05 14.63 -8.02
N ALA A 214 18.84 14.09 -8.10
CA ALA A 214 18.56 12.69 -7.77
C ALA A 214 19.40 11.74 -8.64
N SER A 215 19.51 11.99 -9.94
CA SER A 215 20.35 11.23 -10.86
C SER A 215 21.83 11.28 -10.48
N VAL A 216 22.37 12.46 -10.17
CA VAL A 216 23.77 12.63 -9.75
C VAL A 216 24.06 11.84 -8.48
N ILE A 217 23.16 11.85 -7.51
CA ILE A 217 23.29 11.08 -6.26
C ILE A 217 23.26 9.57 -6.57
N ALA A 218 22.35 9.12 -7.45
CA ALA A 218 22.25 7.73 -7.86
C ALA A 218 23.54 7.23 -8.56
N GLY A 219 24.13 8.05 -9.42
CA GLY A 219 25.40 7.76 -10.07
C GLY A 219 26.58 7.56 -9.10
N ARG A 220 26.47 8.09 -7.87
CA ARG A 220 27.49 7.94 -6.81
C ARG A 220 27.27 6.73 -5.90
N MET A 221 26.23 5.93 -6.11
CA MET A 221 26.02 4.67 -5.38
C MET A 221 27.11 3.67 -5.78
N ARG A 222 27.62 2.93 -4.79
CA ARG A 222 28.72 1.96 -4.98
C ARG A 222 28.25 0.51 -4.95
N SER A 223 27.09 0.25 -4.36
CA SER A 223 26.53 -1.09 -4.25
C SER A 223 26.29 -1.71 -5.61
N ASP A 224 26.58 -3.00 -5.73
CA ASP A 224 26.19 -3.78 -6.90
C ASP A 224 24.67 -3.98 -6.89
N LEU A 225 24.01 -3.33 -7.82
CA LEU A 225 22.56 -3.39 -8.03
C LEU A 225 22.23 -4.09 -9.35
N ALA A 226 23.16 -4.94 -9.85
CA ALA A 226 22.94 -5.74 -11.05
C ALA A 226 21.74 -6.68 -10.90
N PRO A 227 21.02 -7.01 -11.97
CA PRO A 227 19.98 -8.03 -11.94
C PRO A 227 20.63 -9.40 -11.63
N HIS A 228 19.90 -10.28 -10.93
CA HIS A 228 20.41 -11.62 -10.60
C HIS A 228 20.46 -12.57 -11.81
N THR A 229 19.66 -12.30 -12.82
CA THR A 229 19.59 -13.08 -14.06
C THR A 229 19.65 -12.14 -15.25
N LEU A 230 20.59 -12.40 -16.17
CA LEU A 230 20.58 -11.75 -17.47
C LEU A 230 19.43 -12.36 -18.30
N PRO A 231 18.56 -11.57 -18.91
CA PRO A 231 17.48 -12.11 -19.72
C PRO A 231 18.04 -12.75 -20.99
N GLU A 232 17.74 -14.01 -21.20
CA GLU A 232 17.91 -14.68 -22.49
C GLU A 232 16.75 -14.28 -23.40
N ALA A 233 17.09 -13.68 -24.55
CA ALA A 233 16.29 -13.44 -25.77
C ALA A 233 14.96 -12.63 -25.72
N PRO A 234 14.64 -11.88 -26.82
CA PRO A 234 13.43 -11.03 -26.96
C PRO A 234 12.08 -11.78 -26.93
N GLU A 235 12.07 -13.07 -27.21
CA GLU A 235 10.85 -13.92 -27.19
C GLU A 235 10.20 -14.00 -25.79
N LEU A 236 10.99 -13.81 -24.73
CA LEU A 236 10.55 -13.81 -23.34
C LEU A 236 9.63 -12.64 -22.96
N LEU A 237 9.70 -11.50 -23.66
CA LEU A 237 8.88 -10.34 -23.30
C LEU A 237 7.38 -10.61 -23.52
N ARG A 238 7.01 -11.24 -24.63
CA ARG A 238 5.61 -11.61 -24.88
C ARG A 238 5.10 -12.66 -23.90
N HIS A 239 5.95 -13.61 -23.51
CA HIS A 239 5.61 -14.62 -22.52
C HIS A 239 5.41 -14.00 -21.14
N GLU A 240 6.27 -13.07 -20.72
CA GLU A 240 6.14 -12.40 -19.44
C GLU A 240 4.94 -11.46 -19.38
N ILE A 241 4.66 -10.70 -20.45
CA ILE A 241 3.44 -9.88 -20.52
C ILE A 241 2.20 -10.78 -20.38
N ARG A 242 2.16 -11.90 -21.13
CA ARG A 242 1.06 -12.86 -21.02
C ARG A 242 0.97 -13.45 -19.61
N ARG A 243 2.10 -13.78 -19.00
CA ARG A 243 2.16 -14.28 -17.62
C ARG A 243 1.58 -13.27 -16.64
N VAL A 244 1.99 -12.00 -16.71
CA VAL A 244 1.46 -10.92 -15.87
C VAL A 244 -0.05 -10.78 -16.05
N LEU A 245 -0.57 -10.84 -17.29
CA LEU A 245 -2.01 -10.78 -17.54
C LEU A 245 -2.76 -11.99 -16.97
N VAL A 246 -2.19 -13.18 -17.07
CA VAL A 246 -2.77 -14.39 -16.44
C VAL A 246 -2.73 -14.27 -14.93
N GLU A 247 -1.60 -13.89 -14.35
CA GLU A 247 -1.44 -13.69 -12.91
C GLU A 247 -2.40 -12.61 -12.36
N PHE A 248 -2.60 -11.52 -13.11
CA PHE A 248 -3.58 -10.48 -12.79
C PHE A 248 -5.00 -11.04 -12.79
N ARG A 249 -5.38 -11.77 -13.85
CA ARG A 249 -6.70 -12.41 -13.95
C ARG A 249 -6.94 -13.40 -12.81
N ASP A 250 -5.92 -14.19 -12.47
CA ASP A 250 -5.97 -15.14 -11.35
C ASP A 250 -6.09 -14.40 -10.02
N GLY A 251 -5.37 -13.29 -9.84
CA GLY A 251 -5.48 -12.41 -8.70
C GLY A 251 -6.89 -11.87 -8.52
N VAL A 252 -7.50 -11.32 -9.58
CA VAL A 252 -8.90 -10.85 -9.58
C VAL A 252 -9.86 -12.01 -9.26
N GLY A 253 -9.68 -13.17 -9.90
CA GLY A 253 -10.49 -14.36 -9.65
C GLY A 253 -10.40 -14.82 -8.19
N ARG A 254 -9.22 -14.73 -7.58
CA ARG A 254 -9.02 -15.07 -6.17
C ARG A 254 -9.68 -14.06 -5.24
N VAL A 255 -9.58 -12.75 -5.52
CA VAL A 255 -10.26 -11.70 -4.75
C VAL A 255 -11.76 -11.95 -4.70
N VAL A 256 -12.39 -12.17 -5.87
CA VAL A 256 -13.85 -12.37 -5.96
C VAL A 256 -14.30 -13.62 -5.20
N ARG A 257 -13.49 -14.68 -5.20
CA ARG A 257 -13.78 -15.94 -4.50
C ARG A 257 -13.43 -15.92 -3.01
N THR A 258 -12.75 -14.88 -2.52
CA THR A 258 -12.33 -14.76 -1.12
C THR A 258 -13.06 -13.58 -0.46
N PRO A 259 -14.23 -13.78 0.19
CA PRO A 259 -15.02 -12.70 0.79
C PRO A 259 -14.22 -11.84 1.77
N ARG A 260 -13.28 -12.44 2.51
CA ARG A 260 -12.37 -11.74 3.43
C ARG A 260 -11.40 -10.78 2.75
N ALA A 261 -11.04 -11.01 1.49
CA ALA A 261 -10.24 -10.08 0.70
C ALA A 261 -11.12 -9.10 -0.07
N LEU A 262 -12.26 -9.58 -0.60
CA LEU A 262 -13.18 -8.78 -1.40
C LEU A 262 -13.78 -7.61 -0.60
N GLY A 263 -14.24 -7.85 0.63
CA GLY A 263 -14.85 -6.83 1.48
C GLY A 263 -13.94 -5.63 1.75
N PRO A 264 -12.72 -5.83 2.27
CA PRO A 264 -11.75 -4.75 2.47
C PRO A 264 -11.38 -4.02 1.18
N ILE A 265 -11.12 -4.75 0.07
CA ILE A 265 -10.79 -4.16 -1.22
C ILE A 265 -11.95 -3.31 -1.75
N THR A 266 -13.18 -3.78 -1.64
CA THR A 266 -14.37 -3.00 -2.01
C THR A 266 -14.52 -1.75 -1.14
N SER A 267 -14.24 -1.86 0.17
CA SER A 267 -14.33 -0.72 1.08
C SER A 267 -13.33 0.38 0.73
N ILE A 268 -12.07 0.03 0.42
CA ILE A 268 -11.10 1.05 0.01
C ILE A 268 -11.42 1.59 -1.39
N THR A 269 -12.03 0.79 -2.28
CA THR A 269 -12.52 1.23 -3.58
C THR A 269 -13.61 2.30 -3.43
N VAL A 270 -14.59 2.06 -2.55
CA VAL A 270 -15.65 3.04 -2.22
C VAL A 270 -15.05 4.32 -1.62
N ASP A 271 -14.07 4.16 -0.71
CA ASP A 271 -13.35 5.30 -0.14
C ASP A 271 -12.64 6.12 -1.22
N GLN A 272 -11.92 5.48 -2.14
CA GLN A 272 -11.20 6.18 -3.22
C GLN A 272 -12.13 6.86 -4.22
N ILE A 273 -13.30 6.28 -4.50
CA ILE A 273 -14.33 6.94 -5.31
C ILE A 273 -14.81 8.21 -4.58
N GLY A 274 -15.21 8.07 -3.33
CA GLY A 274 -15.69 9.22 -2.55
C GLY A 274 -14.64 10.32 -2.42
N GLN A 275 -13.40 9.97 -2.06
CA GLN A 275 -12.30 10.93 -1.95
C GLN A 275 -11.96 11.59 -3.30
N GLY A 276 -11.98 10.83 -4.40
CA GLY A 276 -11.74 11.38 -5.73
C GLY A 276 -12.83 12.38 -6.16
N VAL A 277 -14.10 12.10 -5.86
CA VAL A 277 -15.21 13.03 -6.08
C VAL A 277 -14.98 14.31 -5.25
N ILE A 278 -14.71 14.19 -3.95
CA ILE A 278 -14.48 15.33 -3.06
C ILE A 278 -13.27 16.16 -3.51
N LEU A 279 -12.18 15.53 -3.91
CA LEU A 279 -11.01 16.25 -4.40
C LEU A 279 -11.31 17.01 -5.70
N THR A 280 -12.07 16.41 -6.62
CA THR A 280 -12.52 17.09 -7.85
C THR A 280 -13.43 18.28 -7.53
N LEU A 281 -14.39 18.10 -6.63
CA LEU A 281 -15.28 19.18 -6.18
C LEU A 281 -14.51 20.29 -5.47
N SER A 282 -13.51 19.94 -4.65
CA SER A 282 -12.69 20.94 -3.95
C SER A 282 -11.95 21.87 -4.92
N LEU A 283 -11.45 21.34 -6.04
CA LEU A 283 -10.81 22.15 -7.08
C LEU A 283 -11.78 23.19 -7.66
N VAL A 284 -13.03 22.77 -7.95
CA VAL A 284 -14.08 23.65 -8.48
C VAL A 284 -14.48 24.71 -7.44
N VAL A 285 -14.70 24.29 -6.18
CA VAL A 285 -15.11 25.19 -5.09
C VAL A 285 -14.08 26.26 -4.81
N PHE A 286 -12.79 25.90 -4.71
CA PHE A 286 -11.73 26.88 -4.47
C PHE A 286 -11.63 27.92 -5.58
N ARG A 287 -11.90 27.52 -6.81
CA ARG A 287 -11.88 28.44 -7.95
C ARG A 287 -13.15 29.29 -8.04
N GLU A 288 -14.33 28.66 -8.04
CA GLU A 288 -15.60 29.33 -8.38
C GLU A 288 -16.25 30.04 -7.21
N GLU A 289 -16.19 29.44 -6.00
CA GLU A 289 -16.87 30.01 -4.83
C GLU A 289 -15.96 30.94 -4.00
N PHE A 290 -14.64 30.63 -3.93
CA PHE A 290 -13.73 31.43 -3.11
C PHE A 290 -12.79 32.33 -3.94
N GLY A 291 -12.70 32.13 -5.25
CA GLY A 291 -11.79 32.90 -6.12
C GLY A 291 -10.31 32.75 -5.75
N GLU A 292 -9.96 31.65 -5.10
CA GLU A 292 -8.64 31.41 -4.56
C GLU A 292 -7.73 30.66 -5.54
N GLY A 293 -6.39 30.83 -5.37
CA GLY A 293 -5.37 30.30 -6.24
C GLY A 293 -4.85 28.91 -5.84
N VAL A 294 -3.77 28.51 -6.51
CA VAL A 294 -3.09 27.22 -6.35
C VAL A 294 -2.57 27.02 -4.92
N GLY A 295 -2.13 28.09 -4.27
CA GLY A 295 -1.59 28.03 -2.90
C GLY A 295 -2.65 27.63 -1.89
N SER A 296 -3.87 28.13 -2.01
CA SER A 296 -4.98 27.75 -1.14
C SER A 296 -5.37 26.29 -1.34
N PHE A 297 -5.40 25.82 -2.58
CA PHE A 297 -5.57 24.40 -2.86
C PHE A 297 -4.41 23.55 -2.30
N SER A 298 -3.19 24.07 -2.32
CA SER A 298 -2.03 23.41 -1.70
C SER A 298 -2.14 23.31 -0.19
N ASN A 299 -2.80 24.26 0.49
CA ASN A 299 -3.14 24.15 1.91
C ASN A 299 -4.08 22.98 2.18
N LEU A 300 -5.07 22.75 1.30
CA LEU A 300 -5.97 21.59 1.39
C LEU A 300 -5.20 20.26 1.34
N ILE A 301 -4.29 20.13 0.38
CA ILE A 301 -3.44 18.94 0.25
C ILE A 301 -2.53 18.79 1.48
N GLY A 302 -1.95 19.91 1.96
CA GLY A 302 -1.12 19.92 3.16
C GLY A 302 -1.89 19.49 4.41
N ALA A 303 -3.09 20.03 4.64
CA ALA A 303 -3.95 19.67 5.76
C ALA A 303 -4.33 18.16 5.70
N GLY A 304 -4.72 17.66 4.52
CA GLY A 304 -5.00 16.24 4.30
C GLY A 304 -3.78 15.35 4.61
N GLY A 305 -2.61 15.77 4.14
CA GLY A 305 -1.35 15.06 4.40
C GLY A 305 -0.98 15.01 5.88
N ILE A 306 -1.13 16.12 6.62
CA ILE A 306 -0.95 16.14 8.08
C ILE A 306 -1.93 15.17 8.73
N GLY A 307 -3.19 15.18 8.33
CA GLY A 307 -4.19 14.22 8.80
C GLY A 307 -3.76 12.76 8.60
N VAL A 308 -3.25 12.42 7.42
CA VAL A 308 -2.72 11.07 7.12
C VAL A 308 -1.58 10.70 8.08
N LEU A 309 -0.62 11.61 8.32
CA LEU A 309 0.50 11.36 9.24
C LEU A 309 0.03 11.14 10.68
N VAL A 310 -0.92 11.93 11.16
CA VAL A 310 -1.55 11.74 12.48
C VAL A 310 -2.29 10.40 12.52
N GLY A 311 -3.01 10.04 11.47
CA GLY A 311 -3.70 8.76 11.35
C GLY A 311 -2.74 7.57 11.43
N ILE A 312 -1.60 7.64 10.71
CA ILE A 312 -0.54 6.61 10.78
C ILE A 312 0.00 6.47 12.19
N ALA A 313 0.26 7.60 12.86
CA ALA A 313 0.80 7.61 14.22
C ALA A 313 -0.17 7.03 15.27
N THR A 314 -1.48 7.13 15.04
CA THR A 314 -2.52 6.79 16.01
C THR A 314 -3.19 5.43 15.76
N VAL A 315 -3.13 4.88 14.53
CA VAL A 315 -3.82 3.65 14.17
C VAL A 315 -3.38 2.44 15.00
N GLY A 316 -2.09 2.34 15.34
CA GLY A 316 -1.57 1.25 16.19
C GLY A 316 -2.25 1.21 17.56
N ALA A 317 -2.38 2.35 18.22
CA ALA A 317 -3.07 2.45 19.51
C ALA A 317 -4.57 2.12 19.42
N LEU A 318 -5.19 2.37 18.26
CA LEU A 318 -6.58 1.94 18.02
C LEU A 318 -6.67 0.42 17.82
N GLU A 319 -5.73 -0.19 17.09
CA GLU A 319 -5.70 -1.64 16.86
C GLU A 319 -5.50 -2.46 18.15
N GLU A 320 -4.86 -1.87 19.18
CA GLU A 320 -4.77 -2.49 20.51
C GLU A 320 -6.12 -2.57 21.24
N ARG A 321 -7.06 -1.66 20.93
CA ARG A 321 -8.35 -1.52 21.65
C ARG A 321 -9.55 -2.00 20.85
N PHE A 322 -9.49 -1.91 19.53
CA PHE A 322 -10.62 -2.17 18.64
C PHE A 322 -10.23 -3.13 17.52
N ALA A 323 -11.18 -3.98 17.12
CA ALA A 323 -11.03 -4.83 15.95
C ALA A 323 -10.89 -3.96 14.69
N LYS A 324 -10.04 -4.38 13.74
CA LYS A 324 -9.71 -3.66 12.51
C LYS A 324 -10.94 -3.23 11.72
N GLU A 325 -11.95 -4.10 11.64
CA GLU A 325 -13.22 -3.84 10.94
C GLU A 325 -14.02 -2.70 11.59
N ARG A 326 -13.95 -2.58 12.92
CA ARG A 326 -14.61 -1.49 13.68
C ARG A 326 -13.87 -0.16 13.48
N ILE A 327 -12.53 -0.20 13.39
CA ILE A 327 -11.72 1.00 13.09
C ILE A 327 -12.09 1.53 11.71
N VAL A 328 -12.16 0.66 10.70
CA VAL A 328 -12.55 1.04 9.34
C VAL A 328 -13.96 1.61 9.30
N ALA A 329 -14.94 0.95 9.96
CA ALA A 329 -16.31 1.44 10.05
C ALA A 329 -16.39 2.82 10.74
N GLY A 330 -15.70 2.99 11.87
CA GLY A 330 -15.61 4.27 12.59
C GLY A 330 -14.99 5.38 11.74
N ALA A 331 -13.96 5.05 10.95
CA ALA A 331 -13.32 5.99 10.04
C ALA A 331 -14.25 6.40 8.87
N PHE A 332 -15.11 5.52 8.38
CA PHE A 332 -16.16 5.87 7.41
C PHE A 332 -17.19 6.81 8.02
N VAL A 333 -17.65 6.53 9.24
CA VAL A 333 -18.58 7.42 9.97
C VAL A 333 -17.95 8.79 10.22
N LEU A 334 -16.69 8.81 10.70
CA LEU A 334 -15.96 10.06 10.96
C LEU A 334 -15.82 10.89 9.68
N GLY A 335 -15.35 10.28 8.58
CA GLY A 335 -15.22 10.98 7.30
C GLY A 335 -16.56 11.45 6.76
N GLY A 336 -17.60 10.62 6.81
CA GLY A 336 -18.95 10.98 6.36
C GLY A 336 -19.57 12.09 7.19
N ALA A 337 -19.48 12.03 8.52
CA ALA A 337 -19.99 13.09 9.41
C ALA A 337 -19.26 14.42 9.18
N THR A 338 -17.94 14.37 8.98
CA THR A 338 -17.13 15.56 8.67
C THR A 338 -17.56 16.18 7.34
N LEU A 339 -17.73 15.38 6.29
CA LEU A 339 -18.20 15.88 4.98
C LEU A 339 -19.62 16.44 5.06
N LEU A 340 -20.50 15.81 5.86
CA LEU A 340 -21.85 16.32 6.07
C LEU A 340 -21.82 17.69 6.78
N ALA A 341 -20.96 17.87 7.77
CA ALA A 341 -20.77 19.17 8.42
C ALA A 341 -20.27 20.24 7.44
N VAL A 342 -19.34 19.89 6.53
CA VAL A 342 -18.90 20.81 5.46
C VAL A 342 -20.03 21.15 4.50
N ALA A 343 -20.88 20.19 4.13
CA ALA A 343 -22.03 20.45 3.26
C ALA A 343 -23.01 21.48 3.88
N LEU A 344 -23.10 21.51 5.22
CA LEU A 344 -23.93 22.48 5.96
C LEU A 344 -23.24 23.84 6.11
N VAL A 345 -21.94 23.83 6.42
CA VAL A 345 -21.14 25.05 6.68
C VAL A 345 -20.00 25.09 5.66
N LEU A 346 -20.31 25.57 4.46
CA LEU A 346 -19.34 25.66 3.35
C LEU A 346 -18.48 26.91 3.52
N THR A 347 -17.34 26.78 4.20
CA THR A 347 -16.31 27.80 4.35
C THR A 347 -14.93 27.21 4.06
N ASP A 348 -13.97 28.04 3.67
CA ASP A 348 -12.57 27.65 3.42
C ASP A 348 -11.95 26.94 4.63
N VAL A 349 -12.14 27.49 5.84
CA VAL A 349 -11.66 26.91 7.10
C VAL A 349 -12.29 25.54 7.35
N ALA A 350 -13.61 25.39 7.16
CA ALA A 350 -14.30 24.11 7.34
C ALA A 350 -13.77 23.04 6.37
N ILE A 351 -13.49 23.41 5.13
CA ILE A 351 -12.92 22.52 4.12
C ILE A 351 -11.50 22.09 4.49
N LEU A 352 -10.66 23.03 4.98
CA LEU A 352 -9.30 22.71 5.42
C LEU A 352 -9.29 21.77 6.64
N VAL A 353 -10.13 22.03 7.64
CA VAL A 353 -10.27 21.15 8.80
C VAL A 353 -10.77 19.76 8.36
N ALA A 354 -11.76 19.74 7.47
CA ALA A 354 -12.27 18.49 6.93
C ALA A 354 -11.22 17.70 6.15
N ALA A 355 -10.37 18.36 5.38
CA ALA A 355 -9.27 17.70 4.69
C ALA A 355 -8.34 16.98 5.67
N GLY A 356 -8.01 17.61 6.80
CA GLY A 356 -7.22 16.99 7.86
C GLY A 356 -7.91 15.75 8.46
N VAL A 357 -9.20 15.87 8.80
CA VAL A 357 -9.98 14.76 9.38
C VAL A 357 -10.17 13.61 8.37
N VAL A 358 -10.45 13.94 7.11
CA VAL A 358 -10.59 12.95 6.03
C VAL A 358 -9.26 12.23 5.76
N GLY A 359 -8.14 12.95 5.79
CA GLY A 359 -6.80 12.38 5.68
C GLY A 359 -6.49 11.41 6.83
N LEU A 360 -6.81 11.79 8.06
CA LEU A 360 -6.70 10.91 9.24
C LEU A 360 -7.57 9.65 9.07
N ALA A 361 -8.84 9.83 8.71
CA ALA A 361 -9.79 8.74 8.47
C ALA A 361 -9.32 7.82 7.32
N PHE A 362 -8.65 8.37 6.31
CA PHE A 362 -8.05 7.56 5.24
C PHE A 362 -6.99 6.59 5.79
N ALA A 363 -6.05 7.05 6.62
CA ALA A 363 -5.03 6.19 7.21
C ALA A 363 -5.66 5.10 8.11
N TRP A 364 -6.70 5.46 8.88
CA TRP A 364 -7.45 4.50 9.72
C TRP A 364 -8.28 3.48 8.91
N LYS A 365 -8.57 3.77 7.64
CA LYS A 365 -9.16 2.79 6.70
C LYS A 365 -8.09 1.97 6.01
N LYS A 366 -7.10 2.63 5.41
CA LYS A 366 -6.10 2.00 4.53
C LYS A 366 -5.23 0.98 5.24
N ILE A 367 -4.69 1.31 6.42
CA ILE A 367 -3.75 0.43 7.13
C ILE A 367 -4.42 -0.86 7.62
N PRO A 368 -5.57 -0.81 8.32
CA PRO A 368 -6.27 -2.04 8.71
C PRO A 368 -6.77 -2.86 7.50
N VAL A 369 -7.25 -2.20 6.43
CA VAL A 369 -7.66 -2.89 5.19
C VAL A 369 -6.50 -3.66 4.59
N ASP A 370 -5.33 -3.03 4.41
CA ASP A 370 -4.14 -3.69 3.87
C ASP A 370 -3.74 -4.90 4.72
N THR A 371 -3.79 -4.76 6.05
CA THR A 371 -3.48 -5.84 6.99
C THR A 371 -4.48 -7.00 6.87
N ILE A 372 -5.79 -6.72 6.76
CA ILE A 372 -6.82 -7.74 6.60
C ILE A 372 -6.63 -8.48 5.27
N VAL A 373 -6.40 -7.76 4.17
CA VAL A 373 -6.15 -8.37 2.85
C VAL A 373 -4.92 -9.26 2.92
N GLN A 374 -3.81 -8.75 3.48
CA GLN A 374 -2.56 -9.50 3.59
C GLN A 374 -2.70 -10.77 4.42
N SER A 375 -3.43 -10.72 5.54
CA SER A 375 -3.65 -11.87 6.42
C SER A 375 -4.69 -12.86 5.91
N SER A 376 -5.51 -12.47 4.93
CA SER A 376 -6.57 -13.31 4.36
C SER A 376 -6.12 -14.18 3.19
N LEU A 377 -4.85 -14.07 2.78
CA LEU A 377 -4.34 -14.68 1.55
C LEU A 377 -3.08 -15.50 1.82
N PRO A 378 -2.96 -16.70 1.21
CA PRO A 378 -1.72 -17.45 1.17
C PRO A 378 -0.60 -16.64 0.51
N ASP A 379 0.66 -16.86 0.95
CA ASP A 379 1.81 -16.07 0.50
C ASP A 379 2.00 -16.07 -1.01
N GLY A 380 1.80 -17.22 -1.68
CA GLY A 380 1.93 -17.35 -3.14
C GLY A 380 0.92 -16.53 -3.96
N TYR A 381 -0.18 -16.05 -3.37
CA TYR A 381 -1.20 -15.23 -4.04
C TYR A 381 -1.13 -13.74 -3.66
N ARG A 382 -0.40 -13.37 -2.60
CA ARG A 382 -0.34 -11.97 -2.11
C ARG A 382 0.06 -10.99 -3.22
N GLY A 383 1.14 -11.28 -3.94
CA GLY A 383 1.61 -10.38 -5.01
C GLY A 383 0.57 -10.16 -6.11
N ARG A 384 -0.12 -11.23 -6.56
CA ARG A 384 -1.15 -11.18 -7.61
C ARG A 384 -2.38 -10.41 -7.16
N VAL A 385 -2.82 -10.61 -5.92
CA VAL A 385 -3.97 -9.90 -5.35
C VAL A 385 -3.65 -8.44 -5.10
N PHE A 386 -2.46 -8.11 -4.59
CA PHE A 386 -2.06 -6.71 -4.42
C PHE A 386 -1.90 -5.97 -5.75
N ALA A 387 -1.45 -6.64 -6.83
CA ALA A 387 -1.44 -6.06 -8.17
C ALA A 387 -2.86 -5.73 -8.66
N ALA A 388 -3.83 -6.62 -8.45
CA ALA A 388 -5.24 -6.35 -8.74
C ALA A 388 -5.80 -5.22 -7.87
N TYR A 389 -5.48 -5.23 -6.58
CA TYR A 389 -5.88 -4.20 -5.63
C TYR A 389 -5.37 -2.81 -6.03
N ASP A 390 -4.10 -2.69 -6.43
CA ASP A 390 -3.52 -1.43 -6.92
C ASP A 390 -4.26 -0.90 -8.16
N VAL A 391 -4.66 -1.78 -9.07
CA VAL A 391 -5.44 -1.39 -10.25
C VAL A 391 -6.83 -0.89 -9.83
N PHE A 392 -7.56 -1.61 -8.96
CA PHE A 392 -8.86 -1.15 -8.46
C PHE A 392 -8.74 0.18 -7.72
N TYR A 393 -7.75 0.32 -6.87
CA TYR A 393 -7.48 1.54 -6.11
C TYR A 393 -7.26 2.76 -7.01
N ASN A 394 -6.47 2.63 -8.08
CA ASN A 394 -6.19 3.73 -8.99
C ASN A 394 -7.33 3.97 -10.00
N ALA A 395 -7.97 2.90 -10.52
CA ALA A 395 -9.13 3.01 -11.41
C ALA A 395 -10.31 3.70 -10.72
N SER A 396 -10.48 3.52 -9.41
CA SER A 396 -11.52 4.19 -8.61
C SER A 396 -11.47 5.71 -8.71
N ARG A 397 -10.28 6.29 -8.83
CA ARG A 397 -10.10 7.73 -9.01
C ARG A 397 -10.60 8.22 -10.38
N VAL A 398 -10.41 7.41 -11.42
CA VAL A 398 -10.95 7.72 -12.76
C VAL A 398 -12.48 7.67 -12.73
N VAL A 399 -13.03 6.63 -12.10
CA VAL A 399 -14.49 6.51 -11.88
C VAL A 399 -15.02 7.70 -11.10
N ALA A 400 -14.32 8.12 -10.04
CA ALA A 400 -14.68 9.27 -9.23
C ALA A 400 -14.78 10.57 -10.05
N ALA A 401 -13.78 10.83 -10.88
CA ALA A 401 -13.79 12.00 -11.76
C ALA A 401 -14.94 11.94 -12.77
N GLY A 402 -15.20 10.75 -13.34
CA GLY A 402 -16.35 10.53 -14.24
C GLY A 402 -17.70 10.75 -13.56
N LEU A 403 -17.83 10.39 -12.26
CA LEU A 403 -19.05 10.65 -11.48
C LEU A 403 -19.20 12.12 -11.10
N ALA A 404 -18.10 12.83 -10.83
CA ALA A 404 -18.14 14.26 -10.48
C ALA A 404 -18.68 15.13 -11.64
N ILE A 405 -18.42 14.73 -12.90
CA ILE A 405 -18.87 15.47 -14.08
C ILE A 405 -20.38 15.73 -14.10
N PRO A 406 -21.26 14.71 -14.02
CA PRO A 406 -22.69 14.94 -13.99
C PRO A 406 -23.22 15.39 -12.62
N MET A 407 -22.53 15.02 -11.53
CA MET A 407 -22.98 15.34 -10.16
C MET A 407 -22.97 16.85 -9.89
N PHE A 408 -21.90 17.53 -10.25
CA PHE A 408 -21.75 18.94 -9.94
C PHE A 408 -22.82 19.83 -10.59
N PRO A 409 -23.04 19.78 -11.93
CA PRO A 409 -24.08 20.56 -12.57
C PRO A 409 -25.50 20.18 -12.14
N ALA A 410 -25.74 18.91 -11.81
CA ALA A 410 -27.07 18.41 -11.46
C ALA A 410 -27.47 18.74 -10.00
N LEU A 411 -26.53 18.64 -9.08
CA LEU A 411 -26.81 18.73 -7.64
C LEU A 411 -26.22 19.99 -6.99
N GLY A 412 -25.22 20.61 -7.60
CA GLY A 412 -24.42 21.65 -7.00
C GLY A 412 -23.47 21.12 -5.91
N THR A 413 -22.61 21.99 -5.39
CA THR A 413 -21.53 21.65 -4.47
C THR A 413 -22.01 20.96 -3.21
N ARG A 414 -22.94 21.59 -2.48
CA ARG A 414 -23.40 21.12 -1.16
C ARG A 414 -24.02 19.72 -1.22
N TRP A 415 -24.91 19.50 -2.16
CA TRP A 415 -25.58 18.20 -2.31
C TRP A 415 -24.64 17.11 -2.82
N SER A 416 -23.69 17.46 -3.68
CA SER A 416 -22.64 16.51 -4.12
C SER A 416 -21.79 16.03 -2.95
N ILE A 417 -21.37 16.95 -2.06
CA ILE A 417 -20.66 16.58 -0.83
C ILE A 417 -21.55 15.72 0.08
N ALA A 418 -22.82 16.11 0.25
CA ALA A 418 -23.77 15.37 1.08
C ALA A 418 -24.01 13.93 0.59
N VAL A 419 -24.10 13.72 -0.71
CA VAL A 419 -24.24 12.37 -1.32
C VAL A 419 -23.04 11.49 -0.97
N VAL A 420 -21.82 11.99 -1.12
CA VAL A 420 -20.62 11.24 -0.73
C VAL A 420 -20.58 10.97 0.77
N ALA A 421 -20.94 11.96 1.59
CA ALA A 421 -21.02 11.85 3.04
C ALA A 421 -21.99 10.74 3.47
N ILE A 422 -23.20 10.73 2.90
CA ILE A 422 -24.24 9.72 3.17
C ILE A 422 -23.76 8.35 2.70
N ALA A 423 -23.16 8.25 1.52
CA ALA A 423 -22.59 6.99 1.02
C ALA A 423 -21.55 6.41 1.99
N PHE A 424 -20.67 7.23 2.56
CA PHE A 424 -19.69 6.80 3.55
C PHE A 424 -20.37 6.29 4.84
N VAL A 425 -21.36 7.01 5.37
CA VAL A 425 -22.08 6.59 6.57
C VAL A 425 -22.84 5.29 6.34
N LEU A 426 -23.51 5.16 5.18
CA LEU A 426 -24.25 3.93 4.83
C LEU A 426 -23.30 2.74 4.58
N TRP A 427 -22.07 2.99 4.10
CA TRP A 427 -21.08 1.94 3.90
C TRP A 427 -20.46 1.44 5.19
N ALA A 428 -20.40 2.25 6.24
CA ALA A 428 -19.74 1.92 7.51
C ALA A 428 -20.13 0.55 8.09
N PRO A 429 -21.41 0.13 8.14
CA PRO A 429 -21.79 -1.17 8.68
C PRO A 429 -21.54 -2.36 7.74
N VAL A 430 -21.18 -2.12 6.46
CA VAL A 430 -21.06 -3.19 5.46
C VAL A 430 -19.85 -4.07 5.75
N LEU A 431 -18.69 -3.48 5.98
CA LEU A 431 -17.46 -4.24 6.21
C LEU A 431 -17.50 -5.13 7.46
N PRO A 432 -17.95 -4.65 8.64
CA PRO A 432 -18.07 -5.52 9.81
C PRO A 432 -19.02 -6.69 9.60
N ARG A 433 -20.08 -6.50 8.80
CA ARG A 433 -21.02 -7.59 8.47
C ARG A 433 -20.41 -8.60 7.49
N TRP A 434 -19.58 -8.15 6.55
CA TRP A 434 -18.93 -9.05 5.59
C TRP A 434 -17.79 -9.87 6.21
N ILE A 435 -17.04 -9.29 7.15
CA ILE A 435 -15.89 -9.93 7.79
C ILE A 435 -16.27 -10.55 9.14
N GLY A 436 -17.26 -9.99 9.83
CA GLY A 436 -17.69 -10.39 11.19
C GLY A 436 -18.33 -11.78 11.28
N GLY A 437 -18.74 -12.37 10.17
CA GLY A 437 -18.87 -13.81 10.06
C GLY A 437 -17.49 -14.40 9.82
N ARG A 438 -16.66 -14.59 10.85
CA ARG A 438 -15.54 -15.53 10.71
C ARG A 438 -16.14 -16.82 10.20
N PRO A 439 -15.81 -17.34 8.99
CA PRO A 439 -16.05 -18.73 8.73
C PRO A 439 -15.22 -19.44 9.79
N ALA A 440 -15.89 -19.97 10.80
CA ALA A 440 -15.25 -20.78 11.79
C ALA A 440 -14.45 -21.81 11.04
N LEU A 441 -13.15 -21.89 11.36
CA LEU A 441 -12.34 -22.97 10.86
C LEU A 441 -13.00 -24.25 11.34
N ARG A 442 -13.58 -25.01 10.42
CA ARG A 442 -14.20 -26.29 10.73
C ARG A 442 -13.27 -27.38 10.25
N ILE A 443 -12.83 -28.21 11.18
CA ILE A 443 -12.10 -29.44 10.84
C ILE A 443 -13.14 -30.55 10.78
N ARG A 444 -13.21 -31.22 9.62
CA ARG A 444 -14.01 -32.43 9.47
C ARG A 444 -13.17 -33.62 9.92
N PHE A 445 -13.72 -34.38 10.83
CA PHE A 445 -13.16 -35.63 11.31
C PHE A 445 -13.94 -36.80 10.70
N VAL A 446 -13.26 -37.92 10.41
CA VAL A 446 -13.93 -39.18 10.13
C VAL A 446 -14.08 -39.90 11.45
N GLU A 447 -15.31 -40.30 11.78
CA GLU A 447 -15.60 -41.23 12.86
C GLU A 447 -15.06 -42.61 12.49
N GLY A 448 -13.86 -42.95 12.94
CA GLY A 448 -13.35 -44.31 12.95
C GLY A 448 -13.81 -44.98 14.24
N GLY A 449 -14.28 -46.24 14.18
CA GLY A 449 -14.80 -46.99 15.34
C GLY A 449 -13.82 -47.27 16.48
N SER A 450 -12.76 -46.55 16.62
CA SER A 450 -11.84 -46.49 17.78
C SER A 450 -11.61 -45.00 18.10
N ALA A 451 -11.51 -44.64 19.35
CA ALA A 451 -11.52 -43.34 19.98
C ALA A 451 -10.62 -42.20 19.42
N GLU A 452 -10.08 -42.33 18.22
CA GLU A 452 -9.25 -41.33 17.53
C GLU A 452 -9.97 -40.75 16.32
N GLU A 453 -10.60 -39.60 16.52
CA GLU A 453 -11.11 -38.78 15.43
C GLU A 453 -9.94 -38.24 14.58
N ARG A 454 -9.77 -38.71 13.35
CA ARG A 454 -8.74 -38.20 12.43
C ARG A 454 -9.29 -37.07 11.58
N PRO A 455 -8.61 -35.91 11.53
CA PRO A 455 -8.99 -34.82 10.63
C PRO A 455 -8.77 -35.23 9.17
N VAL A 456 -9.77 -35.06 8.32
CA VAL A 456 -9.71 -35.40 6.88
C VAL A 456 -9.86 -34.19 5.98
N ALA A 457 -10.45 -33.14 6.46
CA ALA A 457 -10.59 -31.91 5.69
C ALA A 457 -10.69 -30.71 6.60
N ILE A 458 -10.20 -29.58 6.10
CA ILE A 458 -10.33 -28.26 6.70
C ILE A 458 -11.31 -27.45 5.87
N ALA A 459 -12.27 -26.84 6.51
CA ALA A 459 -13.26 -26.00 5.85
C ALA A 459 -13.08 -24.54 6.29
N TRP A 460 -12.89 -23.67 5.31
CA TRP A 460 -12.87 -22.21 5.45
C TRP A 460 -14.10 -21.62 4.76
N GLY A 461 -15.17 -21.44 5.47
CA GLY A 461 -16.45 -21.10 4.85
C GLY A 461 -16.94 -22.22 3.92
N ASP A 462 -17.12 -21.90 2.63
CA ASP A 462 -17.56 -22.87 1.61
C ASP A 462 -16.42 -23.65 0.93
N VAL A 463 -15.16 -23.30 1.20
CA VAL A 463 -14.00 -24.00 0.64
C VAL A 463 -13.64 -25.14 1.57
N VAL A 464 -13.67 -26.36 1.05
CA VAL A 464 -13.29 -27.58 1.77
C VAL A 464 -12.04 -28.13 1.10
N GLU A 465 -10.95 -28.21 1.87
CA GLU A 465 -9.67 -28.78 1.40
C GLU A 465 -9.35 -30.02 2.22
N PRO A 466 -8.99 -31.14 1.57
CA PRO A 466 -8.55 -32.33 2.28
C PRO A 466 -7.19 -32.06 2.94
N VAL A 467 -6.97 -32.66 4.10
CA VAL A 467 -5.75 -32.48 4.90
C VAL A 467 -5.23 -33.83 5.40
N ASP A 468 -3.91 -33.90 5.55
CA ASP A 468 -3.23 -35.00 6.23
C ASP A 468 -2.80 -34.54 7.63
N LEU A 469 -3.10 -35.33 8.64
CA LEU A 469 -2.62 -35.10 10.01
C LEU A 469 -1.15 -35.48 10.10
N LEU A 470 -0.31 -34.50 10.43
CA LEU A 470 1.13 -34.68 10.64
C LEU A 470 1.48 -34.93 12.11
N ASP A 471 0.84 -34.20 13.02
CA ASP A 471 1.11 -34.27 14.47
C ASP A 471 -0.11 -33.81 15.25
N GLU A 472 -0.30 -34.37 16.44
CA GLU A 472 -1.33 -33.99 17.38
C GLU A 472 -0.72 -33.86 18.78
N ARG A 473 -0.99 -32.75 19.47
CA ARG A 473 -0.50 -32.50 20.82
C ARG A 473 -1.58 -31.90 21.70
N LEU A 474 -1.63 -32.37 22.92
CA LEU A 474 -2.35 -31.74 24.02
C LEU A 474 -1.40 -30.81 24.74
N ASP A 475 -1.66 -29.50 24.72
CA ASP A 475 -0.86 -28.50 25.44
C ASP A 475 -1.52 -28.21 26.79
N GLU A 476 -0.80 -28.57 27.86
CA GLU A 476 -1.26 -28.40 29.24
C GLU A 476 -0.53 -27.25 29.97
N ARG A 477 0.26 -26.44 29.25
CA ARG A 477 1.15 -25.43 29.85
C ARG A 477 0.42 -24.18 30.32
N ASP A 478 -0.77 -23.89 29.78
CA ASP A 478 -1.60 -22.78 30.22
C ASP A 478 -2.78 -23.31 31.04
N ALA A 479 -3.36 -22.45 31.90
CA ALA A 479 -4.56 -22.79 32.67
C ALA A 479 -5.75 -23.27 31.80
N GLU A 480 -5.62 -23.20 30.48
CA GLU A 480 -6.54 -23.67 29.47
C GLU A 480 -5.92 -24.81 28.65
N ARG A 481 -6.45 -26.02 28.83
CA ARG A 481 -6.05 -27.17 27.99
C ARG A 481 -6.44 -26.93 26.55
N ARG A 482 -5.45 -27.00 25.60
CA ARG A 482 -5.67 -26.83 24.15
C ARG A 482 -5.27 -28.08 23.40
N ARG A 483 -6.10 -28.51 22.44
CA ARG A 483 -5.76 -29.52 21.44
C ARG A 483 -5.12 -28.82 20.25
N ARG A 484 -3.89 -29.19 19.89
CA ARG A 484 -3.15 -28.67 18.73
C ARG A 484 -2.99 -29.76 17.69
N LEU A 485 -3.31 -29.40 16.44
CA LEU A 485 -3.13 -30.28 15.29
C LEU A 485 -2.18 -29.62 14.32
N ARG A 486 -1.29 -30.41 13.75
CA ARG A 486 -0.46 -30.02 12.62
C ARG A 486 -0.97 -30.73 11.39
N LEU A 487 -1.48 -29.96 10.43
CA LEU A 487 -2.16 -30.44 9.25
C LEU A 487 -1.36 -30.06 8.00
N ARG A 488 -1.29 -30.95 7.00
CA ARG A 488 -0.72 -30.69 5.68
C ARG A 488 -1.85 -30.56 4.67
N LEU A 489 -1.87 -29.49 3.89
CA LEU A 489 -2.77 -29.28 2.77
C LEU A 489 -2.23 -29.96 1.51
N GLN A 490 -3.05 -30.07 0.46
CA GLN A 490 -2.67 -30.69 -0.82
C GLN A 490 -1.55 -29.94 -1.56
N ASP A 491 -1.43 -28.63 -1.36
CA ASP A 491 -0.37 -27.80 -1.93
C ASP A 491 0.98 -27.91 -1.18
N GLY A 492 1.02 -28.74 -0.12
CA GLY A 492 2.20 -28.92 0.73
C GLY A 492 2.28 -27.95 1.91
N THR A 493 1.39 -26.98 2.00
CA THR A 493 1.32 -26.03 3.13
C THR A 493 1.04 -26.76 4.43
N VAL A 494 1.78 -26.42 5.49
CA VAL A 494 1.59 -27.00 6.84
C VAL A 494 0.94 -25.96 7.74
N LEU A 495 -0.22 -26.32 8.31
CA LEU A 495 -0.97 -25.50 9.25
C LEU A 495 -0.86 -26.07 10.67
N ASP A 496 -0.45 -25.24 11.62
CA ASP A 496 -0.58 -25.52 13.05
C ASP A 496 -1.90 -24.85 13.52
N VAL A 497 -2.85 -25.65 13.98
CA VAL A 497 -4.16 -25.18 14.45
C VAL A 497 -4.42 -25.61 15.88
N SER A 498 -5.10 -24.79 16.66
CA SER A 498 -5.44 -25.10 18.05
C SER A 498 -6.89 -24.81 18.40
N ARG A 499 -7.42 -25.57 19.39
CA ARG A 499 -8.75 -25.37 19.96
C ARG A 499 -8.71 -25.64 21.47
N ARG A 500 -9.46 -24.88 22.25
CA ARG A 500 -9.64 -25.12 23.69
C ARG A 500 -10.48 -26.40 23.91
N LEU A 501 -10.07 -27.26 24.83
CA LEU A 501 -10.80 -28.50 25.14
C LEU A 501 -12.18 -28.23 25.75
N ALA A 502 -12.34 -27.10 26.47
CA ALA A 502 -13.60 -26.69 27.06
C ALA A 502 -14.65 -26.20 26.02
N GLY A 503 -14.34 -26.26 24.73
CA GLY A 503 -15.16 -25.77 23.63
C GLY A 503 -14.61 -24.47 23.06
N GLY A 504 -14.87 -24.21 21.79
CA GLY A 504 -14.38 -23.03 21.07
C GLY A 504 -14.15 -23.34 19.59
N GLU A 505 -13.88 -22.31 18.83
CA GLU A 505 -13.51 -22.43 17.42
C GLU A 505 -12.05 -22.84 17.27
N TRP A 506 -11.73 -23.49 16.14
CA TRP A 506 -10.34 -23.78 15.78
C TRP A 506 -9.66 -22.48 15.34
N GLU A 507 -8.48 -22.22 15.87
CA GLU A 507 -7.64 -21.08 15.54
C GLU A 507 -6.37 -21.55 14.83
N VAL A 508 -5.91 -20.78 13.82
CA VAL A 508 -4.63 -21.05 13.15
C VAL A 508 -3.53 -20.38 13.94
N ASP A 509 -2.62 -21.17 14.51
CA ASP A 509 -1.46 -20.68 15.26
C ASP A 509 -0.30 -20.31 14.35
N ARG A 510 -0.03 -21.13 13.31
CA ARG A 510 1.05 -20.94 12.33
C ARG A 510 0.73 -21.58 10.99
N GLU A 511 1.17 -20.92 9.92
CA GLU A 511 1.20 -21.43 8.56
C GLU A 511 2.66 -21.51 8.09
N ARG A 512 3.09 -22.63 7.52
CA ARG A 512 4.42 -22.83 6.96
C ARG A 512 4.29 -23.34 5.54
N GLU A 513 4.97 -22.69 4.60
CA GLU A 513 5.07 -23.21 3.23
C GLU A 513 5.78 -24.56 3.24
N GLY A 514 5.23 -25.51 2.51
CA GLY A 514 5.90 -26.77 2.25
C GLY A 514 7.15 -26.53 1.39
N PRO A 515 8.15 -27.44 1.41
CA PRO A 515 9.29 -27.33 0.51
C PRO A 515 8.79 -27.32 -0.94
N GLU A 516 9.22 -26.31 -1.71
CA GLU A 516 9.01 -26.27 -3.16
C GLU A 516 9.47 -27.60 -3.78
N ARG A 517 8.58 -28.26 -4.54
CA ARG A 517 8.92 -29.40 -5.39
C ARG A 517 9.43 -28.93 -6.73
#